data_e8b8c7ad23c006cfaaa87109ae0075e2
#
_entry.id   e8b8c7ad23c006cfaaa87109ae0075e2
#
_cell.length_a   1.000
_cell.length_b   1.000
_cell.length_c   1.000
_cell.angle_alpha   90.00
_cell.angle_beta   90.00
_cell.angle_gamma   90.00
#
_symmetry.space_group_name_H-M   'P 1'
#
loop_
_entity.id
_entity.type
_entity.pdbx_description
1 polymer ?
#
loop_
_entity_poly.entity_id
_entity_poly.type
_entity_poly.pdbx_seq_one_letter_code
_entity_poly.pdbx_strand_id
1 'polypeptide(L)'
;MYIAMNRFEVVKGREADFEAVWRSRPSRLATVPGFVEFHLLRGPETGDFTLYSSHTVWTNKAAFVAWTESDAFREAHRSTGEARGLYRGHPNFEGF
;
A
#
# COMPACT_ATOMS: atom_id res chain seq x y z
N MET A 1 -18.38 5.09 -2.26
CA MET A 1 -17.11 4.38 -2.46
C MET A 1 -15.95 5.33 -2.23
N TYR A 2 -14.93 4.88 -1.52
CA TYR A 2 -13.71 5.65 -1.32
C TYR A 2 -12.52 4.80 -1.72
N ILE A 3 -11.59 5.36 -2.49
CA ILE A 3 -10.40 4.67 -2.95
C ILE A 3 -9.18 5.34 -2.34
N ALA A 4 -8.35 4.57 -1.63
CA ALA A 4 -7.10 5.05 -1.03
C ALA A 4 -5.93 4.45 -1.80
N MET A 5 -5.05 5.30 -2.32
CA MET A 5 -3.89 4.89 -3.11
C MET A 5 -2.62 5.47 -2.51
N ASN A 6 -1.57 4.65 -2.45
CA ASN A 6 -0.22 5.10 -2.12
C ASN A 6 0.70 4.76 -3.28
N ARG A 7 1.34 5.77 -3.86
CA ARG A 7 2.26 5.60 -4.98
C ARG A 7 3.69 5.48 -4.47
N PHE A 8 4.41 4.49 -5.01
CA PHE A 8 5.80 4.21 -4.66
C PHE A 8 6.68 4.26 -5.90
N GLU A 9 7.81 4.96 -5.80
CA GLU A 9 8.84 4.95 -6.85
C GLU A 9 9.86 3.87 -6.50
N VAL A 10 9.63 2.65 -6.99
CA VAL A 10 10.44 1.50 -6.64
C VAL A 10 11.77 1.52 -7.41
N VAL A 11 12.86 1.29 -6.70
CA VAL A 11 14.20 1.30 -7.26
C VAL A 11 14.33 0.23 -8.34
N LYS A 12 14.93 0.62 -9.47
CA LYS A 12 15.15 -0.32 -10.60
C LYS A 12 15.94 -1.53 -10.14
N GLY A 13 15.46 -2.71 -10.52
CA GLY A 13 16.07 -3.96 -10.13
C GLY A 13 15.58 -4.53 -8.81
N ARG A 14 14.77 -3.77 -8.05
CA ARG A 14 14.25 -4.21 -6.75
C ARG A 14 12.75 -4.50 -6.79
N GLU A 15 12.17 -4.58 -7.97
CA GLU A 15 10.72 -4.79 -8.13
C GLU A 15 10.26 -6.10 -7.50
N ALA A 16 10.99 -7.19 -7.74
CA ALA A 16 10.62 -8.49 -7.18
C ALA A 16 10.67 -8.49 -5.65
N ASP A 17 11.67 -7.80 -5.07
CA ASP A 17 11.81 -7.69 -3.62
C ASP A 17 10.65 -6.88 -3.02
N PHE A 18 10.26 -5.80 -3.70
CA PHE A 18 9.14 -4.98 -3.27
C PHE A 18 7.83 -5.79 -3.26
N GLU A 19 7.58 -6.52 -4.34
CA GLU A 19 6.39 -7.38 -4.43
C GLU A 19 6.40 -8.46 -3.36
N ALA A 20 7.56 -9.04 -3.07
CA ALA A 20 7.69 -10.08 -2.05
C ALA A 20 7.34 -9.54 -0.65
N VAL A 21 7.77 -8.32 -0.33
CA VAL A 21 7.42 -7.68 0.95
C VAL A 21 5.90 -7.55 1.10
N TRP A 22 5.23 -7.09 0.04
CA TRP A 22 3.77 -6.94 0.08
C TRP A 22 3.05 -8.29 0.19
N ARG A 23 3.55 -9.33 -0.48
CA ARG A 23 2.96 -10.66 -0.41
C ARG A 23 3.11 -11.29 0.97
N SER A 24 4.24 -11.07 1.62
CA SER A 24 4.54 -11.67 2.93
C SER A 24 3.96 -10.88 4.11
N ARG A 25 3.49 -9.66 3.87
CA ARG A 25 2.99 -8.79 4.94
C ARG A 25 1.68 -9.33 5.49
N PRO A 26 1.63 -9.62 6.81
CA PRO A 26 0.37 -10.01 7.42
C PRO A 26 -0.65 -8.89 7.32
N SER A 27 -1.89 -9.24 6.99
CA SER A 27 -2.95 -8.27 6.85
C SER A 27 -4.27 -8.85 7.32
N ARG A 28 -5.02 -8.06 8.08
CA ARG A 28 -6.38 -8.40 8.51
C ARG A 28 -7.40 -7.51 7.82
N LEU A 29 -7.04 -6.94 6.67
CA LEU A 29 -7.92 -6.03 5.94
C LEU A 29 -9.29 -6.63 5.66
N ALA A 30 -9.33 -7.91 5.30
CA ALA A 30 -10.60 -8.58 5.00
C ALA A 30 -11.58 -8.59 6.17
N THR A 31 -11.10 -8.39 7.39
CA THR A 31 -11.96 -8.36 8.59
C THR A 31 -12.35 -6.95 9.01
N VAL A 32 -11.82 -5.92 8.33
CA VAL A 32 -12.06 -4.52 8.71
C VAL A 32 -13.39 -4.05 8.13
N PRO A 33 -14.27 -3.48 8.97
CA PRO A 33 -15.56 -2.98 8.50
C PRO A 33 -15.41 -1.95 7.39
N GLY A 34 -16.16 -2.14 6.31
CA GLY A 34 -16.14 -1.22 5.18
C GLY A 34 -15.06 -1.47 4.14
N PHE A 35 -14.16 -2.43 4.40
CA PHE A 35 -13.18 -2.84 3.39
C PHE A 35 -13.86 -3.61 2.27
N VAL A 36 -13.52 -3.28 1.01
CA VAL A 36 -14.08 -3.95 -0.18
C VAL A 36 -13.04 -4.81 -0.87
N GLU A 37 -11.93 -4.21 -1.31
CA GLU A 37 -10.88 -4.96 -2.02
C GLU A 37 -9.53 -4.24 -1.94
N PHE A 38 -8.46 -5.00 -2.21
CA PHE A 38 -7.10 -4.50 -2.23
C PHE A 38 -6.34 -5.05 -3.42
N HIS A 39 -5.54 -4.19 -4.06
CA HIS A 39 -4.64 -4.57 -5.14
C HIS A 39 -3.32 -3.84 -5.00
N LEU A 40 -2.22 -4.54 -5.31
CA LEU A 40 -0.94 -3.87 -5.56
C LEU A 40 -0.80 -3.75 -7.07
N LEU A 41 -0.69 -2.52 -7.55
CA LEU A 41 -0.64 -2.23 -8.99
C LEU A 41 0.78 -1.94 -9.41
N ARG A 42 1.20 -2.54 -10.53
CA ARG A 42 2.47 -2.20 -11.16
C ARG A 42 2.19 -1.26 -12.33
N GLY A 43 2.81 -0.09 -12.29
CA GLY A 43 2.66 0.94 -13.32
C GLY A 43 3.83 0.95 -14.31
N PRO A 44 4.01 2.07 -15.02
CA PRO A 44 5.07 2.17 -16.02
C PRO A 44 6.46 2.24 -15.40
N GLU A 45 7.44 1.78 -16.17
CA GLU A 45 8.85 1.92 -15.82
C GLU A 45 9.38 3.21 -16.43
N THR A 46 10.21 3.92 -15.67
CA THR A 46 11.00 5.05 -16.18
C THR A 46 12.47 4.66 -16.17
N GLY A 47 13.36 5.57 -16.57
CA GLY A 47 14.79 5.32 -16.46
C GLY A 47 15.29 5.20 -15.02
N ASP A 48 14.56 5.79 -14.07
CA ASP A 48 15.00 5.91 -12.68
C ASP A 48 14.26 4.98 -11.72
N PHE A 49 13.02 4.60 -12.02
CA PHE A 49 12.21 3.80 -11.11
C PHE A 49 11.08 3.08 -11.85
N THR A 50 10.44 2.14 -11.17
CA THR A 50 9.17 1.54 -11.59
C THR A 50 8.09 2.03 -10.66
N LEU A 51 6.99 2.54 -11.21
CA LEU A 51 5.87 3.03 -10.41
C LEU A 51 5.05 1.85 -9.90
N TYR A 52 4.77 1.85 -8.59
CA TYR A 52 3.80 0.94 -7.98
C TYR A 52 2.78 1.74 -7.20
N SER A 53 1.61 1.18 -7.02
CA SER A 53 0.60 1.78 -6.16
C SER A 53 -0.15 0.71 -5.38
N SER A 54 -0.32 0.93 -4.08
CA SER A 54 -1.32 0.17 -3.33
C SER A 54 -2.67 0.80 -3.63
N HIS A 55 -3.70 -0.04 -3.72
CA HIS A 55 -5.04 0.40 -4.11
C HIS A 55 -6.06 -0.33 -3.23
N THR A 56 -6.71 0.41 -2.33
CA THR A 56 -7.76 -0.15 -1.47
C THR A 56 -9.08 0.54 -1.74
N VAL A 57 -10.13 -0.26 -1.81
CA VAL A 57 -11.48 0.25 -2.02
C VAL A 57 -12.27 0.08 -0.72
N TRP A 58 -12.98 1.12 -0.31
CA TRP A 58 -13.75 1.20 0.91
C TRP A 58 -15.18 1.63 0.60
N THR A 59 -16.13 1.22 1.44
CA THR A 59 -17.53 1.63 1.26
C THR A 59 -17.70 3.13 1.38
N ASN A 60 -16.89 3.78 2.24
CA ASN A 60 -16.89 5.23 2.40
C ASN A 60 -15.58 5.67 3.07
N LYS A 61 -15.35 6.99 3.06
CA LYS A 61 -14.13 7.55 3.65
C LYS A 61 -14.06 7.30 5.16
N ALA A 62 -15.18 7.34 5.86
CA ALA A 62 -15.21 7.15 7.31
C ALA A 62 -14.66 5.76 7.70
N ALA A 63 -14.97 4.73 6.90
CA ALA A 63 -14.45 3.39 7.14
C ALA A 63 -12.92 3.35 7.00
N PHE A 64 -12.38 4.03 5.98
CA PHE A 64 -10.94 4.13 5.79
C PHE A 64 -10.28 4.85 6.97
N VAL A 65 -10.83 5.99 7.39
CA VAL A 65 -10.28 6.77 8.51
C VAL A 65 -10.28 5.93 9.78
N ALA A 66 -11.38 5.22 10.06
CA ALA A 66 -11.46 4.35 11.23
C ALA A 66 -10.39 3.27 11.21
N TRP A 67 -10.11 2.69 10.03
CA TRP A 67 -9.06 1.69 9.88
C TRP A 67 -7.68 2.28 10.21
N THR A 68 -7.37 3.50 9.74
CA THR A 68 -6.07 4.13 10.00
C THR A 68 -5.82 4.37 11.49
N GLU A 69 -6.86 4.39 12.30
CA GLU A 69 -6.76 4.58 13.75
C GLU A 69 -6.81 3.26 14.52
N SER A 70 -6.92 2.14 13.83
CA SER A 70 -7.11 0.82 14.45
C SER A 70 -5.80 0.09 14.74
N ASP A 71 -5.88 -0.93 15.60
CA ASP A 71 -4.75 -1.82 15.88
C ASP A 71 -4.37 -2.62 14.65
N ALA A 72 -5.35 -2.98 13.81
CA ALA A 72 -5.09 -3.69 12.56
C ALA A 72 -4.19 -2.87 11.62
N PHE A 73 -4.38 -1.55 11.57
CA PHE A 73 -3.53 -0.66 10.79
C PHE A 73 -2.10 -0.65 11.34
N ARG A 74 -1.96 -0.48 12.65
CA ARG A 74 -0.64 -0.49 13.29
C ARG A 74 0.08 -1.80 13.06
N GLU A 75 -0.63 -2.92 13.15
CA GLU A 75 -0.06 -4.23 12.91
C GLU A 75 0.37 -4.42 11.46
N ALA A 76 -0.46 -3.98 10.50
CA ALA A 76 -0.15 -4.08 9.07
C ALA A 76 1.08 -3.25 8.70
N HIS A 77 1.35 -2.16 9.43
CA HIS A 77 2.47 -1.26 9.13
C HIS A 77 3.67 -1.47 10.06
N ARG A 78 3.64 -2.50 10.92
CA ARG A 78 4.75 -2.81 11.82
C ARG A 78 6.04 -3.10 11.07
N SER A 79 5.95 -3.73 9.92
CA SER A 79 7.10 -4.16 9.14
C SER A 79 7.47 -3.20 8.02
N THR A 80 7.01 -1.94 8.06
CA THR A 80 7.35 -0.98 7.00
C THR A 80 8.86 -0.78 6.83
N GLY A 81 9.65 -1.03 7.88
CA GLY A 81 11.11 -0.98 7.78
C GLY A 81 11.70 -1.96 6.78
N GLU A 82 11.02 -3.08 6.51
CA GLU A 82 11.48 -4.08 5.55
C GLU A 82 11.49 -3.55 4.11
N ALA A 83 10.60 -2.62 3.79
CA ALA A 83 10.54 -2.02 2.47
C ALA A 83 11.49 -0.83 2.31
N ARG A 84 12.16 -0.43 3.39
CA ARG A 84 13.08 0.71 3.36
C ARG A 84 14.23 0.41 2.41
N GLY A 85 14.54 1.37 1.53
CA GLY A 85 15.57 1.19 0.51
C GLY A 85 15.09 0.53 -0.78
N LEU A 86 13.85 0.02 -0.81
CA LEU A 86 13.26 -0.55 -2.02
C LEU A 86 12.58 0.52 -2.88
N TYR A 87 12.23 1.66 -2.31
CA TYR A 87 11.62 2.76 -3.05
C TYR A 87 12.24 4.10 -2.62
N ARG A 88 12.08 5.10 -3.50
CA ARG A 88 12.66 6.43 -3.32
C ARG A 88 11.68 7.33 -2.57
N GLY A 89 12.19 8.12 -1.62
CA GLY A 89 11.40 9.09 -0.89
C GLY A 89 10.27 8.47 -0.07
N HIS A 90 9.18 9.18 0.07
CA HIS A 90 8.00 8.72 0.79
C HIS A 90 6.90 8.31 -0.17
N PRO A 91 6.04 7.35 0.21
CA PRO A 91 4.84 7.07 -0.59
C PRO A 91 3.98 8.33 -0.72
N ASN A 92 3.39 8.51 -1.89
CA ASN A 92 2.48 9.64 -2.12
C ASN A 92 1.05 9.13 -2.02
N PHE A 93 0.34 9.62 -1.00
CA PHE A 93 -1.05 9.22 -0.74
C PHE A 93 -2.01 10.06 -1.57
N GLU A 94 -3.00 9.40 -2.17
CA GLU A 94 -4.11 10.04 -2.84
C GLU A 94 -5.40 9.31 -2.47
N GLY A 95 -6.43 10.08 -2.09
CA GLY A 95 -7.73 9.55 -1.77
C GLY A 95 -8.80 10.09 -2.71
N PHE A 96 -9.73 9.23 -3.15
CA PHE A 96 -10.78 9.57 -4.10
C PHE A 96 -12.15 9.12 -3.60
#